data_985cbd2a0daf91de6c30ad247f795c04
#
_entry.id   985cbd2a0daf91de6c30ad247f795c04
#
_cell.length_a   1.000
_cell.length_b   1.000
_cell.length_c   1.000
_cell.angle_alpha   90.00
_cell.angle_beta   90.00
_cell.angle_gamma   90.00
#
_symmetry.space_group_name_H-M   'P 1'
#
loop_
_entity.id
_entity.type
_entity.pdbx_description
1 polymer ?
#
loop_
_entity_poly.entity_id
_entity_poly.type
_entity_poly.pdbx_seq_one_letter_code
_entity_poly.pdbx_strand_id
1 'polypeptide(L)'
;MPPSLPPQPSEADWIRFLNDVAQEFDCTTATLHRLDPADRHLKLVAAKAIPPQLLPIIQSIPVGKGIAGAAAELQQPVELCNLQTDTSGVAKPGAKQTQVQGSLAVPVMDGCRLCGTLGIGKLIPYDFGDAEKEHLLQIAREVAARLLPAG
;
A
#
# COMPACT_ATOMS: atom_id res chain seq x y z
N MET A 1 8.45 14.65 3.14
CA MET A 1 7.56 14.93 4.26
C MET A 1 6.12 14.72 3.83
N PRO A 2 5.40 13.83 4.48
CA PRO A 2 4.03 13.61 4.07
C PRO A 2 3.18 14.85 4.26
N PRO A 3 2.13 15.04 3.46
CA PRO A 3 1.26 16.20 3.59
C PRO A 3 0.50 16.15 4.91
N SER A 4 0.13 17.31 5.41
CA SER A 4 -0.72 17.41 6.58
C SER A 4 -2.12 16.95 6.19
N LEU A 5 -2.65 15.94 6.90
CA LEU A 5 -3.99 15.43 6.68
C LEU A 5 -4.95 15.97 7.74
N PRO A 6 -6.19 16.28 7.36
CA PRO A 6 -7.20 16.64 8.36
C PRO A 6 -7.55 15.42 9.23
N PRO A 7 -8.24 15.62 10.37
CA PRO A 7 -8.61 14.50 11.24
C PRO A 7 -9.47 13.44 10.57
N GLN A 8 -10.28 13.84 9.58
CA GLN A 8 -11.13 12.92 8.82
C GLN A 8 -10.89 13.18 7.33
N PRO A 9 -9.81 12.58 6.76
CA PRO A 9 -9.46 12.85 5.37
C PRO A 9 -10.54 12.34 4.42
N SER A 10 -10.84 13.16 3.38
CA SER A 10 -11.69 12.75 2.28
C SER A 10 -10.89 11.86 1.31
N GLU A 11 -11.57 11.27 0.32
CA GLU A 11 -10.88 10.54 -0.74
C GLU A 11 -9.88 11.45 -1.46
N ALA A 12 -10.25 12.70 -1.74
CA ALA A 12 -9.34 13.66 -2.37
C ALA A 12 -8.10 13.92 -1.52
N ASP A 13 -8.24 13.99 -0.20
CA ASP A 13 -7.12 14.15 0.71
C ASP A 13 -6.17 12.96 0.63
N TRP A 14 -6.71 11.74 0.60
CA TRP A 14 -5.90 10.54 0.50
C TRP A 14 -5.21 10.42 -0.87
N ILE A 15 -5.88 10.82 -1.95
CA ILE A 15 -5.26 10.82 -3.28
C ILE A 15 -4.08 11.79 -3.31
N ARG A 16 -4.22 12.97 -2.71
CA ARG A 16 -3.13 13.93 -2.62
C ARG A 16 -1.98 13.38 -1.80
N PHE A 17 -2.29 12.71 -0.69
CA PHE A 17 -1.29 12.03 0.12
C PHE A 17 -0.52 10.99 -0.70
N LEU A 18 -1.22 10.16 -1.49
CA LEU A 18 -0.57 9.15 -2.32
C LEU A 18 0.30 9.77 -3.42
N ASN A 19 -0.16 10.89 -4.01
CA ASN A 19 0.65 11.61 -4.99
C ASN A 19 1.99 12.06 -4.39
N ASP A 20 1.95 12.60 -3.19
CA ASP A 20 3.16 13.09 -2.50
C ASP A 20 4.07 11.92 -2.11
N VAL A 21 3.50 10.82 -1.62
CA VAL A 21 4.29 9.63 -1.28
C VAL A 21 4.97 9.07 -2.53
N ALA A 22 4.23 8.91 -3.61
CA ALA A 22 4.80 8.38 -4.86
C ALA A 22 5.93 9.28 -5.37
N GLN A 23 5.75 10.59 -5.31
CA GLN A 23 6.76 11.55 -5.73
C GLN A 23 8.02 11.46 -4.86
N GLU A 24 7.84 11.33 -3.55
CA GLU A 24 8.96 11.26 -2.61
C GLU A 24 9.84 10.03 -2.86
N PHE A 25 9.24 8.91 -3.27
CA PHE A 25 9.96 7.67 -3.55
C PHE A 25 10.25 7.47 -5.04
N ASP A 26 9.94 8.46 -5.88
CA ASP A 26 10.09 8.37 -7.34
C ASP A 26 9.37 7.13 -7.88
N CYS A 27 8.16 6.92 -7.41
CA CYS A 27 7.31 5.79 -7.81
C CYS A 27 6.18 6.24 -8.73
N THR A 28 5.72 5.34 -9.59
CA THR A 28 4.61 5.61 -10.51
C THR A 28 3.27 5.36 -9.85
N THR A 29 3.16 4.30 -9.06
CA THR A 29 1.89 3.89 -8.46
C THR A 29 1.94 3.96 -6.94
N ALA A 30 0.77 4.16 -6.34
CA ALA A 30 0.61 4.08 -4.89
C ALA A 30 -0.81 3.64 -4.57
N THR A 31 -0.97 2.85 -3.51
CA THR A 31 -2.28 2.39 -3.05
C THR A 31 -2.34 2.45 -1.53
N LEU A 32 -3.54 2.72 -1.02
CA LEU A 32 -3.80 2.71 0.42
C LEU A 32 -5.04 1.88 0.67
N HIS A 33 -4.92 0.91 1.57
CA HIS A 33 -6.02 0.05 1.98
C HIS A 33 -6.28 0.19 3.47
N ARG A 34 -7.55 0.10 3.85
CA ARG A 34 -7.97 0.06 5.26
C ARG A 34 -8.39 -1.35 5.61
N LEU A 35 -7.94 -1.85 6.76
CA LEU A 35 -8.36 -3.15 7.24
C LEU A 35 -9.80 -3.09 7.76
N ASP A 36 -10.65 -3.97 7.23
CA ASP A 36 -11.97 -4.20 7.78
C ASP A 36 -11.85 -5.35 8.78
N PRO A 37 -12.01 -5.09 10.09
CA PRO A 37 -11.82 -6.15 11.08
C PRO A 37 -12.92 -7.21 11.05
N ALA A 38 -14.06 -6.91 10.45
CA ALA A 38 -15.18 -7.86 10.41
C ALA A 38 -14.89 -9.05 9.52
N ASP A 39 -14.29 -8.84 8.35
CA ASP A 39 -14.01 -9.93 7.40
C ASP A 39 -12.52 -10.14 7.14
N ARG A 40 -11.65 -9.35 7.78
CA ARG A 40 -10.20 -9.44 7.62
C ARG A 40 -9.77 -9.20 6.18
N HIS A 41 -10.44 -8.28 5.50
CA HIS A 41 -10.08 -7.84 4.16
C HIS A 41 -9.56 -6.41 4.19
N LEU A 42 -8.61 -6.15 3.29
CA LEU A 42 -8.08 -4.81 3.07
C LEU A 42 -8.96 -4.15 2.01
N LYS A 43 -9.63 -3.06 2.38
CA LYS A 43 -10.53 -2.33 1.49
C LYS A 43 -9.82 -1.12 0.92
N LEU A 44 -9.89 -0.92 -0.39
CA LEU A 44 -9.20 0.19 -1.05
C LEU A 44 -9.78 1.52 -0.60
N VAL A 45 -8.90 2.40 -0.13
CA VAL A 45 -9.25 3.79 0.25
C VAL A 45 -8.94 4.73 -0.90
N ALA A 46 -7.77 4.59 -1.53
CA ALA A 46 -7.33 5.44 -2.64
C ALA A 46 -6.25 4.73 -3.43
N ALA A 47 -6.15 5.08 -4.72
CA ALA A 47 -5.14 4.52 -5.62
C ALA A 47 -4.64 5.61 -6.55
N LYS A 48 -3.35 5.56 -6.90
CA LYS A 48 -2.73 6.45 -7.87
C LYS A 48 -2.19 5.63 -9.03
N ALA A 49 -2.58 6.02 -10.26
CA ALA A 49 -2.07 5.45 -11.50
C ALA A 49 -2.33 3.94 -11.67
N ILE A 50 -3.37 3.43 -11.03
CA ILE A 50 -3.81 2.06 -11.24
C ILE A 50 -4.84 2.06 -12.37
N PRO A 51 -4.68 1.21 -13.40
CA PRO A 51 -5.66 1.16 -14.48
C PRO A 51 -7.08 0.90 -13.95
N PRO A 52 -8.10 1.63 -14.45
CA PRO A 52 -9.47 1.49 -13.92
C PRO A 52 -10.01 0.06 -13.96
N GLN A 53 -9.64 -0.73 -14.98
CA GLN A 53 -10.09 -2.11 -15.11
C GLN A 53 -9.55 -3.03 -14.02
N LEU A 54 -8.50 -2.60 -13.30
CA LEU A 54 -7.90 -3.38 -12.22
C LEU A 54 -8.43 -2.98 -10.84
N LEU A 55 -9.10 -1.84 -10.73
CA LEU A 55 -9.63 -1.37 -9.45
C LEU A 55 -10.55 -2.39 -8.77
N PRO A 56 -11.48 -3.06 -9.48
CA PRO A 56 -12.32 -4.08 -8.83
C PRO A 56 -11.50 -5.23 -8.23
N ILE A 57 -10.35 -5.55 -8.81
CA ILE A 57 -9.50 -6.66 -8.35
C ILE A 57 -8.82 -6.29 -7.03
N ILE A 58 -8.37 -5.04 -6.88
CA ILE A 58 -7.65 -4.60 -5.68
C ILE A 58 -8.57 -3.94 -4.65
N GLN A 59 -9.85 -3.83 -4.94
CA GLN A 59 -10.80 -3.15 -4.07
C GLN A 59 -10.97 -3.85 -2.71
N SER A 60 -10.82 -5.17 -2.68
CA SER A 60 -10.89 -5.96 -1.46
C SER A 60 -9.86 -7.08 -1.54
N ILE A 61 -8.89 -7.06 -0.64
CA ILE A 61 -7.77 -8.00 -0.63
C ILE A 61 -7.78 -8.74 0.71
N PRO A 62 -7.88 -10.08 0.72
CA PRO A 62 -7.79 -10.83 1.97
C PRO A 62 -6.41 -10.68 2.60
N VAL A 63 -6.35 -10.56 3.92
CA VAL A 63 -5.08 -10.60 4.65
C VAL A 63 -4.38 -11.92 4.33
N GLY A 64 -3.09 -11.85 4.03
CA GLY A 64 -2.30 -13.01 3.63
C GLY A 64 -2.19 -13.23 2.13
N LYS A 65 -2.93 -12.46 1.31
CA LYS A 65 -2.93 -12.60 -0.15
C LYS A 65 -2.26 -11.40 -0.82
N GLY A 66 -1.39 -11.67 -1.80
CA GLY A 66 -0.67 -10.65 -2.51
C GLY A 66 0.35 -9.92 -1.62
N ILE A 67 0.97 -8.88 -2.16
CA ILE A 67 1.99 -8.11 -1.43
C ILE A 67 1.36 -7.36 -0.26
N ALA A 68 0.24 -6.68 -0.50
CA ALA A 68 -0.46 -5.95 0.55
C ALA A 68 -0.96 -6.88 1.65
N GLY A 69 -1.58 -8.02 1.26
CA GLY A 69 -2.04 -9.00 2.23
C GLY A 69 -0.91 -9.61 3.04
N ALA A 70 0.23 -9.85 2.41
CA ALA A 70 1.41 -10.37 3.11
C ALA A 70 1.96 -9.35 4.11
N ALA A 71 2.02 -8.07 3.74
CA ALA A 71 2.46 -7.02 4.66
C ALA A 71 1.53 -6.91 5.87
N ALA A 72 0.23 -7.06 5.65
CA ALA A 72 -0.75 -7.04 6.73
C ALA A 72 -0.57 -8.24 7.66
N GLU A 73 -0.42 -9.44 7.08
CA GLU A 73 -0.27 -10.66 7.87
C GLU A 73 1.03 -10.68 8.69
N LEU A 74 2.14 -10.31 8.05
CA LEU A 74 3.45 -10.33 8.69
C LEU A 74 3.70 -9.11 9.56
N GLN A 75 2.94 -8.05 9.36
CA GLN A 75 3.09 -6.75 10.05
C GLN A 75 4.51 -6.20 9.89
N GLN A 76 5.04 -6.34 8.67
CA GLN A 76 6.36 -5.83 8.30
C GLN A 76 6.39 -5.51 6.81
N PRO A 77 7.38 -4.72 6.34
CA PRO A 77 7.49 -4.42 4.92
C PRO A 77 7.68 -5.68 4.08
N VAL A 78 7.01 -5.73 2.94
CA VAL A 78 7.15 -6.82 1.95
C VAL A 78 7.51 -6.20 0.62
N GLU A 79 8.56 -6.70 -0.01
CA GLU A 79 9.13 -6.14 -1.22
C GLU A 79 9.30 -7.20 -2.29
N LEU A 80 9.10 -6.82 -3.55
CA LEU A 80 9.49 -7.61 -4.70
C LEU A 80 10.27 -6.71 -5.66
N CYS A 81 11.49 -7.14 -6.02
CA CYS A 81 12.34 -6.40 -6.95
C CYS A 81 11.69 -6.31 -8.34
N ASN A 82 11.06 -7.39 -8.79
CA ASN A 82 10.35 -7.41 -10.06
C ASN A 82 9.09 -8.27 -9.94
N LEU A 83 7.95 -7.57 -9.78
CA LEU A 83 6.63 -8.20 -9.64
C LEU A 83 6.29 -9.06 -10.86
N GLN A 84 6.72 -8.64 -12.06
CA GLN A 84 6.35 -9.32 -13.31
C GLN A 84 7.02 -10.69 -13.45
N THR A 85 8.18 -10.89 -12.84
CA THR A 85 8.91 -12.16 -12.91
C THR A 85 8.86 -12.95 -11.63
N ASP A 86 8.08 -12.50 -10.65
CA ASP A 86 7.98 -13.18 -9.37
C ASP A 86 7.37 -14.57 -9.52
N THR A 87 8.03 -15.59 -8.98
CA THR A 87 7.55 -16.95 -8.95
C THR A 87 7.30 -17.46 -7.53
N SER A 88 7.44 -16.58 -6.54
CA SER A 88 7.24 -16.94 -5.13
C SER A 88 5.78 -17.21 -4.77
N GLY A 89 4.84 -16.74 -5.61
CA GLY A 89 3.42 -16.84 -5.33
C GLY A 89 2.86 -15.68 -4.53
N VAL A 90 3.71 -14.73 -4.11
CA VAL A 90 3.25 -13.54 -3.39
C VAL A 90 2.46 -12.61 -4.31
N ALA A 91 2.94 -12.42 -5.54
CA ALA A 91 2.25 -11.57 -6.52
C ALA A 91 1.15 -12.36 -7.22
N LYS A 92 -0.07 -11.82 -7.20
CA LYS A 92 -1.20 -12.41 -7.90
C LYS A 92 -1.26 -11.96 -9.36
N PRO A 93 -1.94 -12.71 -10.25
CA PRO A 93 -2.06 -12.33 -11.65
C PRO A 93 -2.60 -10.92 -11.86
N GLY A 94 -3.57 -10.48 -11.05
CA GLY A 94 -4.10 -9.13 -11.15
C GLY A 94 -3.06 -8.06 -10.91
N ALA A 95 -2.19 -8.27 -9.91
CA ALA A 95 -1.10 -7.35 -9.62
C ALA A 95 -0.12 -7.26 -10.79
N LYS A 96 0.15 -8.38 -11.46
CA LYS A 96 1.06 -8.41 -12.61
C LYS A 96 0.53 -7.62 -13.79
N GLN A 97 -0.79 -7.46 -13.90
CA GLN A 97 -1.41 -6.68 -14.97
C GLN A 97 -1.20 -5.18 -14.82
N THR A 98 -0.77 -4.70 -13.66
CA THR A 98 -0.46 -3.28 -13.45
C THR A 98 0.79 -2.82 -14.17
N GLN A 99 1.61 -3.75 -14.67
CA GLN A 99 2.93 -3.50 -15.25
C GLN A 99 3.94 -2.96 -14.24
N VAL A 100 3.59 -2.92 -12.98
CA VAL A 100 4.51 -2.57 -11.89
C VAL A 100 5.58 -3.65 -11.79
N GLN A 101 6.83 -3.24 -11.61
CA GLN A 101 7.96 -4.17 -11.45
C GLN A 101 8.49 -4.10 -10.02
N GLY A 102 9.23 -3.06 -9.65
CA GLY A 102 9.65 -2.91 -8.25
C GLY A 102 8.47 -2.51 -7.38
N SER A 103 8.22 -3.25 -6.30
CA SER A 103 7.05 -3.03 -5.46
C SER A 103 7.39 -3.18 -3.99
N LEU A 104 6.78 -2.32 -3.17
CA LEU A 104 6.94 -2.33 -1.71
C LEU A 104 5.60 -2.06 -1.06
N ALA A 105 5.21 -2.88 -0.10
CA ALA A 105 4.05 -2.64 0.75
C ALA A 105 4.48 -2.66 2.21
N VAL A 106 3.92 -1.74 3.00
CA VAL A 106 4.18 -1.70 4.44
C VAL A 106 2.86 -1.73 5.19
N PRO A 107 2.85 -2.32 6.40
CA PRO A 107 1.66 -2.26 7.23
C PRO A 107 1.50 -0.85 7.81
N VAL A 108 0.25 -0.40 7.94
CA VAL A 108 -0.08 0.85 8.60
C VAL A 108 -0.47 0.48 10.04
N MET A 109 0.45 0.76 10.97
CA MET A 109 0.30 0.35 12.36
C MET A 109 0.07 1.57 13.26
N ASP A 110 -0.94 1.48 14.13
CA ASP A 110 -1.14 2.42 15.22
C ASP A 110 -0.76 1.68 16.51
N GLY A 111 0.49 1.86 16.95
CA GLY A 111 1.05 1.02 17.99
C GLY A 111 1.14 -0.42 17.53
N CYS A 112 0.46 -1.33 18.21
CA CYS A 112 0.40 -2.74 17.83
C CYS A 112 -0.87 -3.09 17.04
N ARG A 113 -1.69 -2.09 16.69
CA ARG A 113 -2.94 -2.30 15.97
C ARG A 113 -2.73 -2.10 14.47
N LEU A 114 -3.06 -3.13 13.69
CA LEU A 114 -3.02 -3.04 12.23
C LEU A 114 -4.23 -2.26 11.73
N CYS A 115 -3.98 -1.18 10.98
CA CYS A 115 -5.03 -0.32 10.42
C CYS A 115 -5.23 -0.53 8.93
N GLY A 116 -4.21 -1.01 8.23
CA GLY A 116 -4.26 -1.20 6.79
C GLY A 116 -2.88 -1.39 6.20
N THR A 117 -2.74 -1.09 4.90
CA THR A 117 -1.46 -1.19 4.19
C THR A 117 -1.27 -0.02 3.24
N LEU A 118 -0.01 0.35 3.03
CA LEU A 118 0.40 1.40 2.10
C LEU A 118 1.40 0.78 1.12
N GLY A 119 1.12 0.88 -0.19
CA GLY A 119 1.97 0.30 -1.22
C GLY A 119 2.44 1.33 -2.23
N ILE A 120 3.66 1.13 -2.75
CA ILE A 120 4.23 1.94 -3.82
C ILE A 120 4.83 1.02 -4.87
N GLY A 121 4.91 1.50 -6.13
CA GLY A 121 5.44 0.70 -7.21
C GLY A 121 6.13 1.52 -8.28
N LYS A 122 7.17 0.91 -8.88
CA LYS A 122 7.93 1.46 -9.99
C LYS A 122 7.70 0.62 -11.24
N LEU A 123 7.82 1.22 -12.42
CA LEU A 123 7.72 0.49 -13.69
C LEU A 123 9.05 -0.11 -14.13
N ILE A 124 10.04 -0.13 -13.24
CA ILE A 124 11.35 -0.76 -13.46
C ILE A 124 11.64 -1.72 -12.31
N PRO A 125 12.48 -2.76 -12.52
CA PRO A 125 12.95 -3.57 -11.39
C PRO A 125 13.71 -2.68 -10.42
N TYR A 126 13.48 -2.87 -9.13
CA TYR A 126 14.09 -2.02 -8.12
C TYR A 126 14.12 -2.71 -6.76
N ASP A 127 15.26 -2.68 -6.10
CA ASP A 127 15.43 -3.16 -4.73
C ASP A 127 15.32 -1.97 -3.79
N PHE A 128 14.23 -1.90 -3.04
CA PHE A 128 14.08 -0.85 -2.04
C PHE A 128 15.07 -1.12 -0.90
N GLY A 129 15.86 -0.10 -0.56
CA GLY A 129 16.81 -0.19 0.52
C GLY A 129 16.13 -0.19 1.90
N ASP A 130 16.89 -0.59 2.92
CA ASP A 130 16.34 -0.61 4.28
C ASP A 130 15.90 0.77 4.74
N ALA A 131 16.63 1.82 4.36
CA ALA A 131 16.26 3.20 4.68
C ALA A 131 14.94 3.60 4.03
N GLU A 132 14.71 3.17 2.78
CA GLU A 132 13.46 3.46 2.08
C GLU A 132 12.29 2.72 2.73
N LYS A 133 12.47 1.45 3.08
CA LYS A 133 11.45 0.67 3.76
C LYS A 133 11.07 1.30 5.10
N GLU A 134 12.06 1.70 5.89
CA GLU A 134 11.82 2.34 7.18
C GLU A 134 11.16 3.70 7.00
N HIS A 135 11.55 4.47 5.97
CA HIS A 135 10.94 5.76 5.69
C HIS A 135 9.45 5.60 5.36
N LEU A 136 9.10 4.64 4.49
CA LEU A 136 7.69 4.42 4.14
C LEU A 136 6.91 3.92 5.35
N LEU A 137 7.51 3.05 6.16
CA LEU A 137 6.89 2.55 7.38
C LEU A 137 6.62 3.68 8.37
N GLN A 138 7.55 4.65 8.47
CA GLN A 138 7.38 5.81 9.33
C GLN A 138 6.22 6.70 8.84
N ILE A 139 6.14 6.93 7.53
CA ILE A 139 5.02 7.68 6.94
C ILE A 139 3.70 7.00 7.28
N ALA A 140 3.65 5.67 7.15
CA ALA A 140 2.46 4.89 7.47
C ALA A 140 2.05 5.06 8.94
N ARG A 141 3.02 5.05 9.87
CA ARG A 141 2.74 5.26 11.28
C ARG A 141 2.13 6.64 11.53
N GLU A 142 2.62 7.66 10.84
CA GLU A 142 2.14 9.03 11.03
C GLU A 142 0.69 9.22 10.62
N VAL A 143 0.20 8.42 9.67
CA VAL A 143 -1.19 8.55 9.17
C VAL A 143 -2.12 7.48 9.74
N ALA A 144 -1.60 6.55 10.52
CA ALA A 144 -2.38 5.39 10.98
C ALA A 144 -3.65 5.78 11.73
N ALA A 145 -3.58 6.78 12.60
CA ALA A 145 -4.75 7.20 13.38
C ALA A 145 -5.87 7.73 12.49
N ARG A 146 -5.52 8.29 11.33
CA ARG A 146 -6.52 8.83 10.38
C ARG A 146 -7.11 7.74 9.50
N LEU A 147 -6.49 6.57 9.46
CA LEU A 147 -6.98 5.45 8.67
C LEU A 147 -7.96 4.58 9.46
N LEU A 148 -7.99 4.70 10.78
CA LEU A 148 -8.89 3.92 11.62
C LEU A 148 -10.34 4.20 11.23
N PRO A 149 -11.21 3.17 11.18
CA PRO A 149 -12.62 3.41 10.95
C PRO A 149 -13.22 4.23 12.09
N ALA A 150 -14.17 5.11 11.74
CA ALA A 150 -14.86 5.93 12.72
C ALA A 150 -15.72 5.03 13.62
N GLY A 151 -15.64 5.24 14.91
CA GLY A 151 -16.43 4.50 15.88
C GLY A 151 -15.72 3.33 16.50
#